data_2319ff334a69ec6f2bd0d64fb3bbd936
#
_entry.id   2319ff334a69ec6f2bd0d64fb3bbd936
#
_cell.length_a   1.000
_cell.length_b   1.000
_cell.length_c   1.000
_cell.angle_alpha   90.00
_cell.angle_beta   90.00
_cell.angle_gamma   90.00
#
_symmetry.space_group_name_H-M   'P 1'
#
loop_
_entity.id
_entity.type
_entity.pdbx_description
1 polymer ?
#
loop_
_entity_poly.entity_id
_entity_poly.type
_entity_poly.pdbx_seq_one_letter_code
_entity_poly.pdbx_strand_id
1 'polypeptide(L)'
;MSPKKRWSSNDLLKTAYNLGAQVIEKHFTLDKNLKGNDHYHAMDPDDIRKIIEKFDYIDMLRGKGELKCLETEMKARENARRSLVAAKNLAEGEIITPDMITWKRPASGIPVDEFDSIVGKKVSQNITEDTVLQYSMFS
;
A
#
# COMPACT_ATOMS: atom_id res chain seq x y z
N MET A 1 8.73 9.10 42.32
CA MET A 1 7.82 9.95 41.50
C MET A 1 8.32 9.93 40.08
N SER A 2 7.56 9.34 39.17
CA SER A 2 7.88 9.35 37.73
C SER A 2 7.85 10.81 37.21
N PRO A 3 8.85 11.27 36.43
CA PRO A 3 8.81 12.60 35.84
C PRO A 3 7.57 12.70 34.95
N LYS A 4 6.66 13.63 35.27
CA LYS A 4 5.51 13.93 34.41
C LYS A 4 6.07 14.32 33.04
N LYS A 5 5.91 13.45 32.03
CA LYS A 5 6.20 13.76 30.62
C LYS A 5 5.36 15.01 30.27
N ARG A 6 6.02 16.13 30.09
CA ARG A 6 5.38 17.37 29.67
C ARG A 6 5.19 17.28 28.15
N TRP A 7 3.96 17.10 27.71
CA TRP A 7 3.61 17.16 26.29
C TRP A 7 3.97 18.55 25.75
N SER A 8 4.64 18.60 24.60
CA SER A 8 4.84 19.87 23.92
C SER A 8 3.52 20.37 23.33
N SER A 9 3.31 21.68 23.26
CA SER A 9 2.14 22.27 22.58
C SER A 9 2.03 21.74 21.14
N ASN A 10 3.14 21.56 20.45
CA ASN A 10 3.20 21.05 19.09
C ASN A 10 2.71 19.60 18.95
N ASP A 11 2.91 18.73 19.95
CA ASP A 11 2.42 17.36 19.93
C ASP A 11 0.89 17.32 20.07
N LEU A 12 0.35 18.21 20.90
CA LEU A 12 -1.10 18.36 21.05
C LEU A 12 -1.76 18.83 19.75
N LEU A 13 -1.18 19.84 19.08
CA LEU A 13 -1.70 20.37 17.82
C LEU A 13 -1.66 19.33 16.69
N LYS A 14 -0.55 18.57 16.57
CA LYS A 14 -0.41 17.47 15.62
C LYS A 14 -1.46 16.38 15.86
N THR A 15 -1.69 16.03 17.12
CA THR A 15 -2.70 15.04 17.50
C THR A 15 -4.10 15.52 17.16
N ALA A 16 -4.45 16.75 17.49
CA ALA A 16 -5.75 17.35 17.16
C ALA A 16 -5.98 17.35 15.64
N TYR A 17 -4.99 17.80 14.87
CA TYR A 17 -5.06 17.78 13.40
C TYR A 17 -5.22 16.36 12.84
N ASN A 18 -4.47 15.41 13.36
CA ASN A 18 -4.57 14.01 12.94
C ASN A 18 -5.94 13.40 13.28
N LEU A 19 -6.60 13.86 14.31
CA LEU A 19 -7.96 13.47 14.70
C LEU A 19 -9.06 14.23 13.93
N GLY A 20 -8.69 15.12 13.01
CA GLY A 20 -9.65 15.81 12.12
C GLY A 20 -10.02 17.23 12.55
N ALA A 21 -9.29 17.86 13.47
CA ALA A 21 -9.51 19.27 13.80
C ALA A 21 -9.28 20.15 12.55
N GLN A 22 -10.29 20.92 12.18
CA GLN A 22 -10.24 21.84 11.04
C GLN A 22 -9.82 23.26 11.42
N VAL A 23 -9.99 23.62 12.67
CA VAL A 23 -9.60 24.92 13.21
C VAL A 23 -8.79 24.70 14.47
N ILE A 24 -7.66 25.37 14.57
CA ILE A 24 -6.76 25.32 15.73
C ILE A 24 -6.44 26.76 16.11
N GLU A 25 -6.75 27.14 17.34
CA GLU A 25 -6.42 28.43 17.91
C GLU A 25 -5.23 28.31 18.87
N LYS A 26 -4.28 29.23 18.78
CA LYS A 26 -3.11 29.29 19.65
C LYS A 26 -2.62 30.73 19.82
N HIS A 27 -2.18 31.07 21.03
CA HIS A 27 -1.49 32.35 21.28
C HIS A 27 -0.31 32.51 20.32
N PHE A 28 -0.13 33.73 19.82
CA PHE A 28 0.95 34.11 18.92
C PHE A 28 1.76 35.25 19.50
N THR A 29 3.07 35.25 19.29
CA THR A 29 3.99 36.32 19.67
C THR A 29 5.11 36.45 18.62
N LEU A 30 5.65 37.67 18.53
CA LEU A 30 6.88 37.91 17.75
C LEU A 30 8.14 37.64 18.58
N ASP A 31 8.05 37.70 19.91
CA ASP A 31 9.17 37.43 20.84
C ASP A 31 8.64 36.78 22.13
N LYS A 32 9.11 35.57 22.39
CA LYS A 32 8.75 34.77 23.59
C LYS A 32 9.32 35.33 24.88
N ASN A 33 10.29 36.28 24.80
CA ASN A 33 10.94 36.90 25.95
C ASN A 33 10.23 38.17 26.42
N LEU A 34 9.19 38.61 25.72
CA LEU A 34 8.40 39.76 26.14
C LEU A 34 7.77 39.52 27.52
N LYS A 35 7.67 40.61 28.30
CA LYS A 35 7.03 40.57 29.62
C LYS A 35 5.53 40.32 29.48
N GLY A 36 5.01 39.35 30.21
CA GLY A 36 3.60 38.97 30.21
C GLY A 36 3.43 37.47 30.41
N ASN A 37 2.19 37.04 30.66
CA ASN A 37 1.91 35.65 30.99
C ASN A 37 1.82 34.71 29.77
N ASP A 38 1.60 35.25 28.56
CA ASP A 38 1.24 34.45 27.39
C ASP A 38 2.39 34.28 26.39
N HIS A 39 3.38 35.18 26.39
CA HIS A 39 4.46 35.18 25.40
C HIS A 39 5.33 33.91 25.45
N TYR A 40 5.67 33.44 26.65
CA TYR A 40 6.59 32.30 26.82
C TYR A 40 6.06 30.96 26.27
N HIS A 41 4.73 30.81 26.16
CA HIS A 41 4.08 29.58 25.63
C HIS A 41 3.33 29.82 24.30
N ALA A 42 3.34 31.05 23.81
CA ALA A 42 2.82 31.36 22.47
C ALA A 42 3.66 30.78 21.37
N MET A 43 3.10 30.65 20.17
CA MET A 43 3.84 30.31 18.97
C MET A 43 4.46 31.58 18.37
N ASP A 44 5.70 31.46 17.93
CA ASP A 44 6.36 32.43 17.08
C ASP A 44 6.25 32.06 15.60
N PRO A 45 6.72 32.92 14.67
CA PRO A 45 6.68 32.61 13.23
C PRO A 45 7.38 31.30 12.86
N ASP A 46 8.44 30.91 13.57
CA ASP A 46 9.17 29.68 13.32
C ASP A 46 8.38 28.45 13.78
N ASP A 47 7.71 28.54 14.93
CA ASP A 47 6.82 27.48 15.40
C ASP A 47 5.66 27.24 14.42
N ILE A 48 5.08 28.33 13.88
CA ILE A 48 3.99 28.23 12.89
C ILE A 48 4.47 27.55 11.63
N ARG A 49 5.63 27.93 11.07
CA ARG A 49 6.19 27.26 9.89
C ARG A 49 6.38 25.77 10.14
N LYS A 50 7.01 25.43 11.26
CA LYS A 50 7.25 24.03 11.63
C LYS A 50 5.98 23.20 11.81
N ILE A 51 4.90 23.79 12.36
CA ILE A 51 3.65 23.05 12.55
C ILE A 51 2.91 22.84 11.24
N ILE A 52 2.92 23.83 10.33
CA ILE A 52 2.36 23.68 8.98
C ILE A 52 3.07 22.57 8.21
N GLU A 53 4.41 22.56 8.18
CA GLU A 53 5.17 21.48 7.57
C GLU A 53 4.80 20.10 8.14
N LYS A 54 4.47 20.01 9.44
CA LYS A 54 4.03 18.76 10.05
C LYS A 54 2.63 18.37 9.66
N PHE A 55 1.74 19.33 9.43
CA PHE A 55 0.39 19.05 8.92
C PHE A 55 0.45 18.51 7.48
N ASP A 56 1.24 19.14 6.61
CA ASP A 56 1.48 18.66 5.25
C ASP A 56 2.06 17.24 5.24
N TYR A 57 2.98 16.96 6.17
CA TYR A 57 3.54 15.62 6.33
C TYR A 57 2.51 14.59 6.81
N ILE A 58 1.61 14.96 7.73
CA ILE A 58 0.51 14.10 8.18
C ILE A 58 -0.43 13.78 7.02
N ASP A 59 -0.77 14.77 6.18
CA ASP A 59 -1.64 14.57 5.02
C ASP A 59 -1.00 13.66 3.98
N MET A 60 0.32 13.79 3.77
CA MET A 60 1.08 12.87 2.93
C MET A 60 1.03 11.43 3.47
N LEU A 61 1.19 11.24 4.78
CA LEU A 61 1.13 9.91 5.43
C LEU A 61 -0.28 9.29 5.39
N ARG A 62 -1.33 10.10 5.48
CA ARG A 62 -2.73 9.63 5.35
C ARG A 62 -3.01 9.05 3.99
N GLY A 63 -2.32 9.53 2.95
CA GLY A 63 -2.57 9.12 1.59
C GLY A 63 -4.00 9.41 1.14
N LYS A 64 -4.42 8.76 0.07
CA LYS A 64 -5.77 8.95 -0.52
C LYS A 64 -6.78 7.87 -0.12
N GLY A 65 -6.38 6.88 0.68
CA GLY A 65 -7.25 5.77 1.11
C GLY A 65 -7.68 4.79 0.00
N GLU A 66 -7.14 4.93 -1.21
CA GLU A 66 -7.42 4.03 -2.32
C GLU A 66 -6.49 2.81 -2.28
N LEU A 67 -7.07 1.62 -2.21
CA LEU A 67 -6.33 0.37 -2.35
C LEU A 67 -6.11 0.06 -3.84
N LYS A 68 -5.01 0.53 -4.39
CA LYS A 68 -4.59 0.23 -5.76
C LYS A 68 -3.09 -0.05 -5.83
N CYS A 69 -2.71 -0.88 -6.80
CA CYS A 69 -1.30 -1.09 -7.11
C CYS A 69 -0.74 0.19 -7.74
N LEU A 70 0.32 0.74 -7.16
CA LEU A 70 1.01 1.90 -7.71
C LEU A 70 1.88 1.50 -8.91
N GLU A 71 2.16 2.43 -9.81
CA GLU A 71 3.07 2.18 -10.95
C GLU A 71 4.44 1.67 -10.51
N THR A 72 4.96 2.21 -9.40
CA THR A 72 6.23 1.79 -8.80
C THR A 72 6.20 0.35 -8.27
N GLU A 73 5.01 -0.20 -8.00
CA GLU A 73 4.81 -1.56 -7.48
C GLU A 73 4.51 -2.58 -8.59
N MET A 74 4.19 -2.12 -9.81
CA MET A 74 3.78 -3.00 -10.91
C MET A 74 4.82 -4.08 -11.22
N LYS A 75 6.09 -3.70 -11.31
CA LYS A 75 7.18 -4.65 -11.58
C LYS A 75 7.36 -5.67 -10.44
N ALA A 76 7.25 -5.22 -9.20
CA ALA A 76 7.29 -6.12 -8.05
C ALA A 76 6.08 -7.07 -8.02
N ARG A 77 4.88 -6.55 -8.34
CA ARG A 77 3.65 -7.33 -8.44
C ARG A 77 3.77 -8.44 -9.50
N GLU A 78 4.25 -8.11 -10.70
CA GLU A 78 4.43 -9.05 -11.81
C GLU A 78 5.41 -10.17 -11.42
N ASN A 79 6.54 -9.83 -10.81
CA ASN A 79 7.54 -10.81 -10.42
C ASN A 79 7.17 -11.62 -9.16
N ALA A 80 6.43 -11.04 -8.23
CA ALA A 80 6.11 -11.67 -6.95
C ALA A 80 4.86 -12.57 -7.00
N ARG A 81 3.88 -12.23 -7.84
CA ARG A 81 2.67 -13.04 -8.02
C ARG A 81 2.98 -14.30 -8.81
N ARG A 82 2.01 -15.21 -8.80
CA ARG A 82 2.12 -16.52 -9.48
C ARG A 82 1.13 -16.61 -10.62
N SER A 83 1.48 -17.43 -11.61
CA SER A 83 0.58 -17.89 -12.67
C SER A 83 0.32 -19.38 -12.53
N LEU A 84 -0.72 -19.88 -13.17
CA LEU A 84 -0.94 -21.30 -13.38
C LEU A 84 0.14 -21.86 -14.31
N VAL A 85 0.63 -23.06 -13.98
CA VAL A 85 1.74 -23.74 -14.64
C VAL A 85 1.37 -25.21 -14.83
N ALA A 86 1.79 -25.83 -15.92
CA ALA A 86 1.62 -27.24 -16.12
C ALA A 86 2.43 -28.06 -15.10
N ALA A 87 1.77 -28.90 -14.30
CA ALA A 87 2.40 -29.77 -13.30
C ALA A 87 3.05 -31.02 -13.92
N LYS A 88 2.71 -31.32 -15.14
CA LYS A 88 3.23 -32.43 -15.95
C LYS A 88 3.10 -32.10 -17.44
N ASN A 89 3.67 -32.92 -18.30
CA ASN A 89 3.45 -32.81 -19.74
C ASN A 89 1.97 -33.07 -20.09
N LEU A 90 1.37 -32.21 -20.91
CA LEU A 90 -0.02 -32.29 -21.36
C LEU A 90 -0.04 -32.51 -22.88
N ALA A 91 -0.83 -33.46 -23.30
CA ALA A 91 -0.99 -33.75 -24.74
C ALA A 91 -2.11 -32.91 -25.36
N GLU A 92 -1.96 -32.52 -26.62
CA GLU A 92 -3.05 -31.92 -27.39
C GLU A 92 -4.30 -32.80 -27.35
N GLY A 93 -5.44 -32.19 -27.11
CA GLY A 93 -6.72 -32.88 -26.99
C GLY A 93 -7.06 -33.41 -25.60
N GLU A 94 -6.14 -33.38 -24.65
CA GLU A 94 -6.35 -33.81 -23.26
C GLU A 94 -7.29 -32.82 -22.51
N ILE A 95 -8.12 -33.35 -21.62
CA ILE A 95 -9.01 -32.53 -20.76
C ILE A 95 -8.28 -32.23 -19.48
N ILE A 96 -8.20 -30.95 -19.13
CA ILE A 96 -7.51 -30.49 -17.93
C ILE A 96 -8.22 -30.96 -16.67
N THR A 97 -7.46 -31.60 -15.78
CA THR A 97 -7.87 -32.00 -14.43
C THR A 97 -7.06 -31.21 -13.39
N PRO A 98 -7.55 -31.06 -12.15
CA PRO A 98 -6.88 -30.28 -11.10
C PRO A 98 -5.42 -30.70 -10.81
N ASP A 99 -5.10 -31.99 -10.92
CA ASP A 99 -3.75 -32.53 -10.67
C ASP A 99 -2.74 -32.17 -11.77
N MET A 100 -3.22 -31.69 -12.93
CA MET A 100 -2.39 -31.27 -14.06
C MET A 100 -1.86 -29.84 -13.92
N ILE A 101 -2.33 -29.10 -12.92
CA ILE A 101 -2.06 -27.68 -12.75
C ILE A 101 -1.35 -27.45 -11.43
N THR A 102 -0.35 -26.61 -11.44
CA THR A 102 0.32 -26.03 -10.27
C THR A 102 0.46 -24.52 -10.46
N TRP A 103 1.13 -23.81 -9.54
CA TRP A 103 1.37 -22.37 -9.65
C TRP A 103 2.79 -22.02 -9.25
N LYS A 104 3.44 -21.24 -10.11
CA LYS A 104 4.81 -20.74 -9.92
C LYS A 104 4.91 -19.25 -10.28
N ARG A 105 5.95 -18.59 -9.83
CA ARG A 105 6.29 -17.23 -10.29
C ARG A 105 6.94 -17.31 -11.67
N PRO A 106 6.84 -16.25 -12.50
CA PRO A 106 6.19 -14.96 -12.32
C PRO A 106 4.69 -14.96 -12.66
N ALA A 107 4.02 -13.79 -12.51
CA ALA A 107 2.63 -13.58 -12.90
C ALA A 107 2.52 -13.18 -14.38
N SER A 108 3.06 -13.98 -15.29
CA SER A 108 3.08 -13.73 -16.73
C SER A 108 2.05 -14.55 -17.52
N GLY A 109 1.25 -15.37 -16.86
CA GLY A 109 0.22 -16.21 -17.42
C GLY A 109 -1.13 -16.09 -16.76
N ILE A 110 -1.97 -17.12 -16.84
CA ILE A 110 -3.29 -17.17 -16.21
C ILE A 110 -3.14 -17.00 -14.69
N PRO A 111 -3.86 -16.03 -14.05
CA PRO A 111 -3.85 -15.84 -12.61
C PRO A 111 -4.30 -17.07 -11.83
N VAL A 112 -3.79 -17.26 -10.61
CA VAL A 112 -4.11 -18.43 -9.77
C VAL A 112 -5.57 -18.46 -9.34
N ASP A 113 -6.20 -17.31 -9.16
CA ASP A 113 -7.62 -17.15 -8.82
C ASP A 113 -8.57 -17.54 -9.97
N GLU A 114 -8.04 -17.73 -11.15
CA GLU A 114 -8.78 -18.24 -12.31
C GLU A 114 -8.59 -19.76 -12.56
N PHE A 115 -8.09 -20.49 -11.58
CA PHE A 115 -7.87 -21.93 -11.65
C PHE A 115 -9.09 -22.69 -12.18
N ASP A 116 -10.26 -22.44 -11.64
CA ASP A 116 -11.51 -23.13 -12.02
C ASP A 116 -11.95 -22.80 -13.45
N SER A 117 -11.44 -21.71 -14.03
CA SER A 117 -11.80 -21.31 -15.39
C SER A 117 -11.20 -22.18 -16.48
N ILE A 118 -10.13 -22.92 -16.17
CA ILE A 118 -9.44 -23.79 -17.14
C ILE A 118 -9.60 -25.27 -16.86
N VAL A 119 -10.04 -25.66 -15.66
CA VAL A 119 -10.38 -27.07 -15.37
C VAL A 119 -11.54 -27.51 -16.23
N GLY A 120 -11.41 -28.69 -16.88
CA GLY A 120 -12.40 -29.23 -17.82
C GLY A 120 -12.27 -28.72 -19.26
N LYS A 121 -11.41 -27.72 -19.51
CA LYS A 121 -11.10 -27.31 -20.91
C LYS A 121 -10.19 -28.29 -21.60
N LYS A 122 -10.22 -28.26 -22.94
CA LYS A 122 -9.40 -29.08 -23.78
C LYS A 122 -8.10 -28.39 -24.17
N VAL A 123 -6.97 -29.07 -24.04
CA VAL A 123 -5.65 -28.60 -24.43
C VAL A 123 -5.57 -28.50 -25.97
N SER A 124 -5.18 -27.34 -26.49
CA SER A 124 -5.13 -27.05 -27.94
C SER A 124 -3.77 -27.39 -28.60
N GLN A 125 -2.75 -27.68 -27.81
CA GLN A 125 -1.39 -27.99 -28.26
C GLN A 125 -0.63 -28.77 -27.19
N ASN A 126 0.45 -29.47 -27.55
CA ASN A 126 1.31 -30.10 -26.55
C ASN A 126 1.96 -29.06 -25.65
N ILE A 127 1.88 -29.26 -24.32
CA ILE A 127 2.44 -28.36 -23.29
C ILE A 127 3.40 -29.19 -22.46
N THR A 128 4.63 -28.69 -22.27
CA THR A 128 5.62 -29.35 -21.43
C THR A 128 5.41 -28.98 -19.96
N GLU A 129 5.84 -29.85 -19.06
CA GLU A 129 5.91 -29.58 -17.64
C GLU A 129 6.61 -28.22 -17.37
N ASP A 130 6.21 -27.52 -16.34
CA ASP A 130 6.70 -26.20 -15.94
C ASP A 130 6.40 -25.03 -16.90
N THR A 131 5.63 -25.26 -17.96
CA THR A 131 5.18 -24.20 -18.87
C THR A 131 4.13 -23.32 -18.18
N VAL A 132 4.30 -21.99 -18.21
CA VAL A 132 3.30 -21.02 -17.76
C VAL A 132 2.09 -21.06 -18.69
N LEU A 133 0.91 -21.34 -18.14
CA LEU A 133 -0.32 -21.49 -18.90
C LEU A 133 -0.88 -20.17 -19.39
N GLN A 134 -1.33 -20.14 -20.65
CA GLN A 134 -1.96 -19.01 -21.32
C GLN A 134 -3.34 -19.42 -21.83
N TYR A 135 -4.30 -18.49 -21.88
CA TYR A 135 -5.65 -18.78 -22.36
C TYR A 135 -5.68 -19.38 -23.81
N SER A 136 -4.76 -18.95 -24.66
CA SER A 136 -4.63 -19.45 -26.04
C SER A 136 -4.28 -20.94 -26.16
N MET A 137 -3.87 -21.58 -25.06
CA MET A 137 -3.50 -22.99 -25.00
C MET A 137 -4.71 -23.91 -24.79
N PHE A 138 -5.90 -23.36 -24.66
CA PHE A 138 -7.14 -24.07 -24.34
C PHE A 138 -8.28 -23.70 -25.28
N SER A 139 -9.20 -24.68 -25.49
CA SER A 139 -10.43 -24.51 -26.26
C SER A 139 -11.67 -24.97 -25.47
#